data_02635bbeaaac4ff08f5be336b1f7deac
#
_entry.id   02635bbeaaac4ff08f5be336b1f7deac
#
_cell.length_a   1.000
_cell.length_b   1.000
_cell.length_c   1.000
_cell.angle_alpha   90.00
_cell.angle_beta   90.00
_cell.angle_gamma   90.00
#
_symmetry.space_group_name_H-M   'P 1'
#
loop_
_entity.id
_entity.type
_entity.pdbx_description
1 polymer ?
#
loop_
_entity_poly.entity_id
_entity_poly.type
_entity_poly.pdbx_seq_one_letter_code
_entity_poly.pdbx_strand_id
1 'polypeptide(L)'
;MKILTIGTNGFLGSWVNKILQSELSNFEILEIPGKEECDLTEFSEISNYLKEKSPDVVINCAAFVGGISYGYKYPVEMLSKNSLMAMNIYKASYENAVKKLINPISNCAYPAEFTTYKEEDIFNGPPDKSVFNYALSKRLFIQLGQAYFDQYTFSSANVVLSNMYGPGDHFYAERSHALGAIIKKICDAKINNLNTVEIWGTGKPIREWLYVEDGARSLIKSINIPDGHHLFNVGVEKGISIKELAEIIKLEVGWDGEFNYDQSKPDGVLEKKVDGTKGKEILEWEVSTELRTGIRNTVDWYNKNYEQYG
;
A
#
# COMPACT_ATOMS: atom_id res chain seq x y z
N MET A 1 16.33 -18.21 10.10
CA MET A 1 15.70 -16.91 10.36
C MET A 1 14.19 -17.10 10.28
N LYS A 2 13.45 -16.52 11.24
CA LYS A 2 12.00 -16.54 11.28
C LYS A 2 11.46 -15.18 10.80
N ILE A 3 10.57 -15.18 9.84
CA ILE A 3 9.97 -13.95 9.29
C ILE A 3 8.47 -13.99 9.56
N LEU A 4 7.97 -13.00 10.25
CA LEU A 4 6.53 -12.81 10.51
C LEU A 4 5.96 -11.77 9.58
N THR A 5 4.92 -12.11 8.80
CA THR A 5 4.10 -11.16 8.07
C THR A 5 2.77 -10.93 8.80
N ILE A 6 2.45 -9.68 9.10
CA ILE A 6 1.21 -9.27 9.74
C ILE A 6 0.25 -8.74 8.68
N GLY A 7 -1.02 -9.16 8.73
CA GLY A 7 -2.07 -8.71 7.80
C GLY A 7 -2.08 -9.48 6.48
N THR A 8 -1.82 -10.79 6.51
CA THR A 8 -1.75 -11.64 5.30
C THR A 8 -3.10 -11.87 4.61
N ASN A 9 -4.22 -11.57 5.26
CA ASN A 9 -5.55 -11.51 4.61
C ASN A 9 -5.76 -10.21 3.79
N GLY A 10 -4.88 -9.23 3.95
CA GLY A 10 -4.93 -7.97 3.22
C GLY A 10 -4.25 -8.04 1.84
N PHE A 11 -4.53 -7.04 1.00
CA PHE A 11 -4.03 -6.95 -0.37
C PHE A 11 -2.49 -7.10 -0.45
N LEU A 12 -1.73 -6.24 0.21
CA LEU A 12 -0.26 -6.30 0.16
C LEU A 12 0.30 -7.50 0.95
N GLY A 13 -0.26 -7.78 2.14
CA GLY A 13 0.23 -8.84 3.01
C GLY A 13 0.09 -10.24 2.40
N SER A 14 -0.97 -10.49 1.62
CA SER A 14 -1.16 -11.76 0.92
C SER A 14 -0.06 -12.00 -0.13
N TRP A 15 0.36 -10.96 -0.84
CA TRP A 15 1.45 -11.03 -1.82
C TRP A 15 2.81 -11.23 -1.16
N VAL A 16 3.09 -10.49 -0.06
CA VAL A 16 4.32 -10.70 0.72
C VAL A 16 4.40 -12.15 1.20
N ASN A 17 3.34 -12.67 1.82
CA ASN A 17 3.31 -14.04 2.34
C ASN A 17 3.47 -15.08 1.22
N LYS A 18 2.76 -14.92 0.09
CA LYS A 18 2.86 -15.79 -1.07
C LYS A 18 4.29 -15.87 -1.62
N ILE A 19 4.97 -14.72 -1.77
CA ILE A 19 6.35 -14.70 -2.29
C ILE A 19 7.31 -15.33 -1.28
N LEU A 20 7.19 -15.01 0.01
CA LEU A 20 8.02 -15.59 1.05
C LEU A 20 7.91 -17.13 1.06
N GLN A 21 6.68 -17.66 1.02
CA GLN A 21 6.44 -19.10 1.02
C GLN A 21 6.98 -19.82 -0.24
N SER A 22 6.90 -19.15 -1.40
CA SER A 22 7.31 -19.75 -2.68
C SER A 22 8.82 -19.67 -2.95
N GLU A 23 9.48 -18.60 -2.50
CA GLU A 23 10.87 -18.31 -2.89
C GLU A 23 11.90 -18.48 -1.76
N LEU A 24 11.48 -18.50 -0.49
CA LEU A 24 12.40 -18.51 0.66
C LEU A 24 12.22 -19.75 1.53
N SER A 25 12.39 -20.92 0.92
CA SER A 25 12.25 -22.23 1.59
C SER A 25 13.20 -22.47 2.78
N ASN A 26 14.27 -21.67 2.90
CA ASN A 26 15.24 -21.78 4.00
C ASN A 26 14.85 -20.97 5.24
N PHE A 27 13.72 -20.25 5.21
CA PHE A 27 13.22 -19.45 6.31
C PHE A 27 11.93 -20.07 6.89
N GLU A 28 11.74 -19.92 8.18
CA GLU A 28 10.46 -20.22 8.83
C GLU A 28 9.55 -19.01 8.63
N ILE A 29 8.47 -19.20 7.86
CA ILE A 29 7.50 -18.15 7.56
C ILE A 29 6.32 -18.27 8.51
N LEU A 30 6.08 -17.20 9.26
CA LEU A 30 5.00 -17.02 10.22
C LEU A 30 4.03 -15.96 9.68
N GLU A 31 2.77 -16.04 10.10
CA GLU A 31 1.76 -15.07 9.68
C GLU A 31 0.75 -14.72 10.78
N ILE A 32 0.26 -13.48 10.76
CA ILE A 32 -0.95 -13.03 11.43
C ILE A 32 -1.90 -12.60 10.32
N PRO A 33 -2.92 -13.41 10.00
CA PRO A 33 -3.85 -13.11 8.90
C PRO A 33 -4.64 -11.83 9.12
N GLY A 34 -5.16 -11.62 10.31
CA GLY A 34 -5.97 -10.46 10.65
C GLY A 34 -6.29 -10.37 12.14
N LYS A 35 -7.22 -9.48 12.45
CA LYS A 35 -7.61 -9.14 13.83
C LYS A 35 -8.11 -10.35 14.64
N GLU A 36 -8.73 -11.32 14.01
CA GLU A 36 -9.29 -12.50 14.68
C GLU A 36 -8.19 -13.39 15.28
N GLU A 37 -6.99 -13.36 14.70
CA GLU A 37 -5.83 -14.08 15.22
C GLU A 37 -5.07 -13.26 16.27
N CYS A 38 -4.94 -11.94 16.03
CA CYS A 38 -4.24 -11.03 16.92
C CYS A 38 -4.73 -9.58 16.70
N ASP A 39 -5.37 -8.99 17.69
CA ASP A 39 -5.76 -7.57 17.66
C ASP A 39 -4.56 -6.69 17.97
N LEU A 40 -4.00 -6.08 16.94
CA LEU A 40 -2.82 -5.20 17.05
C LEU A 40 -3.10 -3.91 17.84
N THR A 41 -4.37 -3.58 18.11
CA THR A 41 -4.73 -2.45 18.99
C THR A 41 -4.60 -2.82 20.46
N GLU A 42 -4.46 -4.12 20.78
CA GLU A 42 -4.25 -4.64 22.13
C GLU A 42 -2.79 -5.07 22.29
N PHE A 43 -2.03 -4.29 23.09
CA PHE A 43 -0.60 -4.53 23.29
C PHE A 43 -0.28 -5.95 23.78
N SER A 44 -1.08 -6.49 24.70
CA SER A 44 -0.87 -7.82 25.28
C SER A 44 -0.96 -8.93 24.23
N GLU A 45 -1.84 -8.80 23.23
CA GLU A 45 -2.00 -9.82 22.21
C GLU A 45 -0.76 -9.90 21.31
N ILE A 46 -0.34 -8.78 20.72
CA ILE A 46 0.84 -8.76 19.86
C ILE A 46 2.12 -9.09 20.65
N SER A 47 2.27 -8.63 21.88
CA SER A 47 3.44 -8.95 22.71
C SER A 47 3.52 -10.44 23.05
N ASN A 48 2.41 -11.05 23.44
CA ASN A 48 2.36 -12.50 23.70
C ASN A 48 2.65 -13.31 22.43
N TYR A 49 2.09 -12.91 21.29
CA TYR A 49 2.34 -13.58 20.01
C TYR A 49 3.82 -13.54 19.63
N LEU A 50 4.45 -12.35 19.69
CA LEU A 50 5.88 -12.22 19.38
C LEU A 50 6.77 -12.98 20.37
N LYS A 51 6.41 -13.00 21.65
CA LYS A 51 7.13 -13.80 22.68
C LYS A 51 7.07 -15.29 22.40
N GLU A 52 5.90 -15.82 22.02
CA GLU A 52 5.71 -17.24 21.71
C GLU A 52 6.45 -17.64 20.44
N LYS A 53 6.27 -16.89 19.35
CA LYS A 53 6.80 -17.24 18.03
C LYS A 53 8.27 -16.84 17.83
N SER A 54 8.75 -15.84 18.55
CA SER A 54 10.12 -15.32 18.52
C SER A 54 10.64 -15.07 17.08
N PRO A 55 9.96 -14.20 16.27
CA PRO A 55 10.42 -13.90 14.94
C PRO A 55 11.69 -13.04 14.95
N ASP A 56 12.57 -13.25 13.98
CA ASP A 56 13.73 -12.39 13.77
C ASP A 56 13.35 -11.07 13.08
N VAL A 57 12.43 -11.13 12.12
CA VAL A 57 11.96 -10.00 11.32
C VAL A 57 10.45 -9.96 11.31
N VAL A 58 9.88 -8.74 11.41
CA VAL A 58 8.44 -8.50 11.28
C VAL A 58 8.20 -7.59 10.07
N ILE A 59 7.32 -8.01 9.15
CA ILE A 59 6.80 -7.21 8.04
C ILE A 59 5.34 -6.88 8.36
N ASN A 60 5.06 -5.61 8.66
CA ASN A 60 3.74 -5.16 9.09
C ASN A 60 2.91 -4.63 7.92
N CYS A 61 2.09 -5.45 7.31
CA CYS A 61 1.16 -5.03 6.25
C CYS A 61 -0.25 -4.67 6.77
N ALA A 62 -0.48 -4.74 8.09
CA ALA A 62 -1.78 -4.41 8.66
C ALA A 62 -2.03 -2.89 8.65
N ALA A 63 -3.22 -2.50 8.28
CA ALA A 63 -3.71 -1.13 8.38
C ALA A 63 -5.24 -1.10 8.38
N PHE A 64 -5.80 -0.14 9.12
CA PHE A 64 -7.19 0.25 8.93
C PHE A 64 -7.23 1.27 7.79
N VAL A 65 -7.64 0.84 6.60
CA VAL A 65 -7.52 1.63 5.35
C VAL A 65 -8.72 1.41 4.44
N GLY A 66 -9.00 2.39 3.61
CA GLY A 66 -10.01 2.36 2.56
C GLY A 66 -9.89 3.57 1.64
N GLY A 67 -10.79 3.72 0.68
CA GLY A 67 -10.84 4.87 -0.21
C GLY A 67 -11.14 6.20 0.52
N ILE A 68 -11.11 7.31 -0.22
CA ILE A 68 -11.34 8.67 0.33
C ILE A 68 -12.67 8.75 1.08
N SER A 69 -13.74 8.19 0.54
CA SER A 69 -15.07 8.17 1.18
C SER A 69 -15.05 7.45 2.53
N TYR A 70 -14.29 6.36 2.61
CA TYR A 70 -14.11 5.60 3.85
C TYR A 70 -13.36 6.41 4.91
N GLY A 71 -12.33 7.17 4.50
CA GLY A 71 -11.59 8.07 5.39
C GLY A 71 -12.45 9.20 5.96
N TYR A 72 -13.39 9.75 5.17
CA TYR A 72 -14.35 10.74 5.66
C TYR A 72 -15.41 10.15 6.61
N LYS A 73 -15.79 8.90 6.38
CA LYS A 73 -16.79 8.21 7.22
C LYS A 73 -16.22 7.80 8.59
N TYR A 74 -14.94 7.43 8.66
CA TYR A 74 -14.29 6.88 9.84
C TYR A 74 -12.99 7.63 10.22
N PRO A 75 -13.01 8.98 10.41
CA PRO A 75 -11.79 9.76 10.64
C PRO A 75 -11.10 9.41 11.97
N VAL A 76 -11.87 9.09 13.00
CA VAL A 76 -11.32 8.72 14.32
C VAL A 76 -10.62 7.37 14.23
N GLU A 77 -11.24 6.37 13.65
CA GLU A 77 -10.69 5.03 13.51
C GLU A 77 -9.46 5.03 12.60
N MET A 78 -9.46 5.84 11.54
CA MET A 78 -8.30 6.02 10.66
C MET A 78 -7.06 6.50 11.43
N LEU A 79 -7.23 7.45 12.34
CA LEU A 79 -6.12 7.95 13.14
C LEU A 79 -5.83 7.03 14.33
N SER A 80 -6.83 6.72 15.16
CA SER A 80 -6.62 6.07 16.45
C SER A 80 -6.17 4.62 16.31
N LYS A 81 -6.85 3.81 15.48
CA LYS A 81 -6.49 2.38 15.32
C LYS A 81 -5.11 2.23 14.69
N ASN A 82 -4.81 2.98 13.62
CA ASN A 82 -3.49 2.89 13.00
C ASN A 82 -2.37 3.40 13.95
N SER A 83 -2.64 4.42 14.77
CA SER A 83 -1.68 4.91 15.75
C SER A 83 -1.45 3.91 16.88
N LEU A 84 -2.50 3.28 17.40
CA LEU A 84 -2.38 2.21 18.40
C LEU A 84 -1.59 1.03 17.86
N MET A 85 -1.92 0.56 16.66
CA MET A 85 -1.15 -0.50 16.00
C MET A 85 0.32 -0.13 15.85
N ALA A 86 0.64 1.11 15.43
CA ALA A 86 2.02 1.57 15.29
C ALA A 86 2.78 1.50 16.62
N MET A 87 2.22 2.08 17.69
CA MET A 87 2.83 2.08 19.01
C MET A 87 3.02 0.68 19.56
N ASN A 88 2.00 -0.17 19.44
CA ASN A 88 2.03 -1.53 19.97
C ASN A 88 3.04 -2.42 19.22
N ILE A 89 3.08 -2.33 17.89
CA ILE A 89 4.00 -3.15 17.08
C ILE A 89 5.45 -2.75 17.35
N TYR A 90 5.79 -1.45 17.41
CA TYR A 90 7.15 -1.01 17.74
C TYR A 90 7.56 -1.46 19.13
N LYS A 91 6.71 -1.22 20.13
CA LYS A 91 6.97 -1.60 21.52
C LYS A 91 7.13 -3.12 21.65
N ALA A 92 6.19 -3.90 21.15
CA ALA A 92 6.21 -5.36 21.25
C ALA A 92 7.42 -5.94 20.48
N SER A 93 7.75 -5.42 19.30
CA SER A 93 8.92 -5.88 18.53
C SER A 93 10.22 -5.63 19.29
N TYR A 94 10.40 -4.46 19.87
CA TYR A 94 11.59 -4.15 20.66
C TYR A 94 11.67 -5.02 21.93
N GLU A 95 10.59 -5.12 22.73
CA GLU A 95 10.57 -5.88 23.99
C GLU A 95 10.74 -7.38 23.78
N ASN A 96 10.41 -7.93 22.63
CA ASN A 96 10.56 -9.35 22.30
C ASN A 96 11.75 -9.65 21.37
N ALA A 97 12.75 -8.76 21.34
CA ALA A 97 14.02 -8.95 20.64
C ALA A 97 13.90 -9.21 19.12
N VAL A 98 12.87 -8.71 18.46
CA VAL A 98 12.81 -8.66 17.00
C VAL A 98 14.00 -7.84 16.50
N LYS A 99 14.72 -8.32 15.49
CA LYS A 99 15.91 -7.64 14.97
C LYS A 99 15.58 -6.49 14.05
N LYS A 100 14.52 -6.64 13.25
CA LYS A 100 14.12 -5.60 12.26
C LYS A 100 12.61 -5.57 12.07
N LEU A 101 12.05 -4.35 12.05
CA LEU A 101 10.65 -4.09 11.73
C LEU A 101 10.54 -3.39 10.37
N ILE A 102 9.74 -3.91 9.44
CA ILE A 102 9.53 -3.37 8.10
C ILE A 102 8.09 -2.92 7.97
N ASN A 103 7.88 -1.64 7.62
CA ASN A 103 6.56 -1.03 7.52
C ASN A 103 6.34 -0.43 6.12
N PRO A 104 5.28 -0.81 5.42
CA PRO A 104 4.82 -0.08 4.26
C PRO A 104 4.17 1.25 4.70
N ILE A 105 4.67 2.32 4.13
CA ILE A 105 4.16 3.67 4.31
C ILE A 105 3.45 4.08 3.01
N SER A 106 2.30 4.74 3.12
CA SER A 106 1.62 5.28 1.96
C SER A 106 2.24 6.61 1.54
N ASN A 107 2.37 6.85 0.24
CA ASN A 107 2.74 8.15 -0.31
C ASN A 107 1.76 9.28 0.08
N CYS A 108 0.59 8.96 0.63
CA CYS A 108 -0.32 9.92 1.26
C CYS A 108 0.31 10.66 2.44
N ALA A 109 1.39 10.13 3.03
CA ALA A 109 2.14 10.77 4.11
C ALA A 109 2.84 12.06 3.67
N TYR A 110 3.08 12.26 2.38
CA TYR A 110 3.71 13.47 1.87
C TYR A 110 2.80 14.69 1.93
N PRO A 111 3.37 15.91 2.00
CA PRO A 111 2.61 17.14 1.89
C PRO A 111 1.87 17.25 0.56
N ALA A 112 0.68 17.89 0.59
CA ALA A 112 -0.18 18.02 -0.58
C ALA A 112 0.40 18.94 -1.67
N GLU A 113 1.30 19.86 -1.31
CA GLU A 113 1.85 20.90 -2.20
C GLU A 113 2.95 20.40 -3.15
N PHE A 114 3.58 19.23 -2.84
CA PHE A 114 4.60 18.67 -3.70
C PHE A 114 4.00 17.78 -4.80
N THR A 115 4.60 17.81 -5.99
CA THR A 115 4.24 16.92 -7.12
C THR A 115 5.18 15.73 -7.24
N THR A 116 6.45 15.90 -6.86
CA THR A 116 7.44 14.84 -6.75
C THR A 116 7.85 14.73 -5.30
N TYR A 117 7.71 13.54 -4.73
CA TYR A 117 7.91 13.27 -3.31
C TYR A 117 9.32 12.74 -3.05
N LYS A 118 10.10 13.47 -2.25
CA LYS A 118 11.41 13.08 -1.76
C LYS A 118 11.35 12.85 -0.25
N GLU A 119 12.13 11.93 0.26
CA GLU A 119 12.06 11.50 1.66
C GLU A 119 12.27 12.65 2.66
N GLU A 120 13.13 13.62 2.32
CA GLU A 120 13.38 14.81 3.14
C GLU A 120 12.16 15.73 3.29
N ASP A 121 11.19 15.62 2.39
CA ASP A 121 10.02 16.50 2.37
C ASP A 121 8.83 15.93 3.16
N ILE A 122 8.91 14.70 3.67
CA ILE A 122 7.74 14.01 4.23
C ILE A 122 7.12 14.74 5.43
N PHE A 123 7.88 15.56 6.15
CA PHE A 123 7.41 16.38 7.26
C PHE A 123 7.31 17.89 6.93
N ASN A 124 7.61 18.32 5.71
CA ASN A 124 7.71 19.73 5.31
C ASN A 124 6.35 20.39 4.96
N GLY A 125 5.25 19.91 5.51
CA GLY A 125 3.93 20.48 5.34
C GLY A 125 2.79 19.52 5.66
N PRO A 126 1.53 19.97 5.56
CA PRO A 126 0.38 19.13 5.86
C PRO A 126 0.09 18.15 4.71
N PRO A 127 -0.31 16.91 5.01
CA PRO A 127 -0.88 16.01 4.03
C PRO A 127 -2.19 16.55 3.44
N ASP A 128 -2.62 15.96 2.32
CA ASP A 128 -3.90 16.28 1.70
C ASP A 128 -5.08 16.04 2.68
N LYS A 129 -6.04 16.97 2.70
CA LYS A 129 -7.19 16.93 3.62
C LYS A 129 -8.01 15.66 3.49
N SER A 130 -8.11 15.10 2.28
CA SER A 130 -8.92 13.89 2.02
C SER A 130 -8.36 12.62 2.66
N VAL A 131 -7.06 12.61 3.01
CA VAL A 131 -6.34 11.46 3.60
C VAL A 131 -5.62 11.81 4.89
N PHE A 132 -5.89 12.99 5.46
CA PHE A 132 -5.11 13.62 6.53
C PHE A 132 -4.89 12.69 7.74
N ASN A 133 -5.95 12.11 8.29
CA ASN A 133 -5.87 11.27 9.48
C ASN A 133 -5.07 9.97 9.25
N TYR A 134 -5.24 9.36 8.09
CA TYR A 134 -4.44 8.20 7.70
C TYR A 134 -2.97 8.57 7.49
N ALA A 135 -2.71 9.66 6.81
CA ALA A 135 -1.36 10.15 6.55
C ALA A 135 -0.60 10.47 7.85
N LEU A 136 -1.25 11.10 8.83
CA LEU A 136 -0.65 11.36 10.14
C LEU A 136 -0.28 10.07 10.87
N SER A 137 -1.15 9.05 10.83
CA SER A 137 -0.83 7.76 11.43
C SER A 137 0.37 7.07 10.74
N LYS A 138 0.54 7.25 9.43
CA LYS A 138 1.71 6.74 8.70
C LYS A 138 2.99 7.53 9.01
N ARG A 139 2.91 8.84 9.21
CA ARG A 139 4.05 9.63 9.72
C ARG A 139 4.47 9.19 11.12
N LEU A 140 3.52 8.76 11.96
CA LEU A 140 3.84 8.23 13.28
C LEU A 140 4.72 6.98 13.20
N PHE A 141 4.49 6.06 12.27
CA PHE A 141 5.38 4.91 12.04
C PHE A 141 6.83 5.34 11.77
N ILE A 142 7.02 6.35 10.91
CA ILE A 142 8.35 6.89 10.59
C ILE A 142 9.01 7.47 11.83
N GLN A 143 8.27 8.32 12.57
CA GLN A 143 8.81 8.99 13.75
C GLN A 143 9.12 8.01 14.89
N LEU A 144 8.27 6.99 15.10
CA LEU A 144 8.57 5.91 16.05
C LEU A 144 9.85 5.17 15.65
N GLY A 145 10.02 4.84 14.36
CA GLY A 145 11.23 4.19 13.89
C GLY A 145 12.50 4.97 14.22
N GLN A 146 12.48 6.28 13.97
CA GLN A 146 13.60 7.17 14.34
C GLN A 146 13.83 7.17 15.86
N ALA A 147 12.79 7.35 16.65
CA ALA A 147 12.91 7.42 18.11
C ALA A 147 13.43 6.10 18.72
N TYR A 148 12.94 4.96 18.25
CA TYR A 148 13.42 3.65 18.71
C TYR A 148 14.87 3.37 18.26
N PHE A 149 15.29 3.85 17.10
CA PHE A 149 16.69 3.75 16.68
C PHE A 149 17.59 4.64 17.53
N ASP A 150 17.23 5.89 17.76
CA ASP A 150 18.03 6.85 18.52
C ASP A 150 18.23 6.40 19.98
N GLN A 151 17.18 5.85 20.59
CA GLN A 151 17.22 5.47 22.01
C GLN A 151 17.74 4.06 22.24
N TYR A 152 17.42 3.11 21.35
CA TYR A 152 17.64 1.67 21.57
C TYR A 152 18.42 0.99 20.46
N THR A 153 18.81 1.70 19.43
CA THR A 153 19.43 1.13 18.19
C THR A 153 18.55 0.07 17.52
N PHE A 154 17.22 0.13 17.72
CA PHE A 154 16.29 -0.81 17.15
C PHE A 154 16.11 -0.55 15.64
N SER A 155 16.37 -1.57 14.82
CA SER A 155 16.38 -1.44 13.36
C SER A 155 14.98 -1.43 12.77
N SER A 156 14.69 -0.47 11.85
CA SER A 156 13.44 -0.44 11.10
C SER A 156 13.61 0.10 9.68
N ALA A 157 12.77 -0.40 8.77
CA ALA A 157 12.62 0.13 7.43
C ALA A 157 11.18 0.61 7.20
N ASN A 158 11.04 1.89 6.88
CA ASN A 158 9.78 2.53 6.50
C ASN A 158 9.79 2.76 4.99
N VAL A 159 9.10 1.89 4.25
CA VAL A 159 9.13 1.85 2.79
C VAL A 159 7.91 2.60 2.25
N VAL A 160 8.12 3.77 1.67
CA VAL A 160 7.04 4.56 1.10
C VAL A 160 6.68 4.02 -0.28
N LEU A 161 5.52 3.42 -0.37
CA LEU A 161 5.01 2.84 -1.61
C LEU A 161 4.13 3.84 -2.36
N SER A 162 4.28 3.92 -3.68
CA SER A 162 3.34 4.68 -4.52
C SER A 162 1.98 3.98 -4.61
N ASN A 163 1.03 4.51 -5.42
CA ASN A 163 -0.31 3.92 -5.45
C ASN A 163 -0.26 2.49 -5.99
N MET A 164 -0.58 1.54 -5.13
CA MET A 164 -0.56 0.12 -5.50
C MET A 164 -1.83 -0.31 -6.23
N TYR A 165 -1.69 -1.29 -7.09
CA TYR A 165 -2.77 -1.99 -7.77
C TYR A 165 -2.35 -3.43 -8.09
N GLY A 166 -3.30 -4.32 -8.33
CA GLY A 166 -3.00 -5.70 -8.71
C GLY A 166 -4.11 -6.68 -8.36
N PRO A 167 -3.90 -7.97 -8.63
CA PRO A 167 -4.78 -9.05 -8.21
C PRO A 167 -4.97 -9.07 -6.70
N GLY A 168 -6.20 -9.15 -6.22
CA GLY A 168 -6.54 -9.13 -4.80
C GLY A 168 -6.78 -7.73 -4.22
N ASP A 169 -6.73 -6.67 -5.04
CA ASP A 169 -7.13 -5.33 -4.60
C ASP A 169 -8.63 -5.24 -4.28
N HIS A 170 -9.04 -4.15 -3.64
CA HIS A 170 -10.44 -3.90 -3.31
C HIS A 170 -11.18 -3.27 -4.48
N PHE A 171 -12.20 -3.96 -5.00
CA PHE A 171 -13.04 -3.48 -6.12
C PHE A 171 -14.41 -2.94 -5.67
N TYR A 172 -14.76 -3.07 -4.40
CA TYR A 172 -15.99 -2.48 -3.85
C TYR A 172 -15.89 -0.95 -3.75
N ALA A 173 -16.95 -0.26 -4.15
CA ALA A 173 -16.99 1.20 -4.25
C ALA A 173 -16.52 1.97 -2.99
N GLU A 174 -16.79 1.43 -1.79
CA GLU A 174 -16.40 2.08 -0.52
C GLU A 174 -14.89 1.99 -0.22
N ARG A 175 -14.19 0.96 -0.71
CA ARG A 175 -12.78 0.70 -0.38
C ARG A 175 -11.84 0.81 -1.57
N SER A 176 -12.37 0.81 -2.79
CA SER A 176 -11.60 0.80 -4.03
C SER A 176 -10.76 2.06 -4.21
N HIS A 177 -9.54 1.88 -4.69
CA HIS A 177 -8.74 2.95 -5.26
C HIS A 177 -9.13 3.20 -6.73
N ALA A 178 -8.67 4.33 -7.31
CA ALA A 178 -9.11 4.76 -8.64
C ALA A 178 -8.94 3.69 -9.73
N LEU A 179 -7.79 2.99 -9.77
CA LEU A 179 -7.53 1.97 -10.80
C LEU A 179 -8.48 0.78 -10.66
N GLY A 180 -8.65 0.23 -9.47
CA GLY A 180 -9.59 -0.86 -9.21
C GLY A 180 -11.03 -0.48 -9.52
N ALA A 181 -11.44 0.74 -9.15
CA ALA A 181 -12.78 1.26 -9.47
C ALA A 181 -13.02 1.38 -10.98
N ILE A 182 -12.02 1.81 -11.76
CA ILE A 182 -12.12 1.94 -13.22
C ILE A 182 -12.19 0.54 -13.85
N ILE A 183 -11.37 -0.42 -13.42
CA ILE A 183 -11.44 -1.82 -13.89
C ILE A 183 -12.86 -2.37 -13.67
N LYS A 184 -13.39 -2.26 -12.43
CA LYS A 184 -14.74 -2.73 -12.14
C LYS A 184 -15.79 -2.11 -13.05
N LYS A 185 -15.78 -0.78 -13.17
CA LYS A 185 -16.76 -0.07 -14.01
C LYS A 185 -16.74 -0.53 -15.46
N ILE A 186 -15.55 -0.74 -16.04
CA ILE A 186 -15.40 -1.15 -17.44
C ILE A 186 -15.79 -2.63 -17.62
N CYS A 187 -15.40 -3.51 -16.69
CA CYS A 187 -15.81 -4.92 -16.74
C CYS A 187 -17.34 -5.06 -16.59
N ASP A 188 -17.94 -4.34 -15.65
CA ASP A 188 -19.39 -4.34 -15.45
C ASP A 188 -20.13 -3.80 -16.69
N ALA A 189 -19.58 -2.73 -17.32
CA ALA A 189 -20.16 -2.18 -18.55
C ALA A 189 -20.11 -3.19 -19.69
N LYS A 190 -19.00 -3.91 -19.86
CA LYS A 190 -18.88 -4.96 -20.87
C LYS A 190 -19.89 -6.08 -20.65
N ILE A 191 -20.00 -6.58 -19.42
CA ILE A 191 -20.92 -7.69 -19.08
C ILE A 191 -22.37 -7.28 -19.28
N ASN A 192 -22.71 -6.04 -18.91
CA ASN A 192 -24.10 -5.52 -19.01
C ASN A 192 -24.39 -4.86 -20.37
N ASN A 193 -23.48 -4.94 -21.36
CA ASN A 193 -23.62 -4.33 -22.67
C ASN A 193 -23.91 -2.82 -22.62
N LEU A 194 -23.27 -2.10 -21.67
CA LEU A 194 -23.39 -0.66 -21.57
C LEU A 194 -22.39 0.03 -22.51
N ASN A 195 -22.84 1.08 -23.20
CA ASN A 195 -22.03 1.82 -24.16
C ASN A 195 -21.26 2.97 -23.53
N THR A 196 -21.50 3.28 -22.23
CA THR A 196 -20.84 4.39 -21.56
C THR A 196 -20.40 4.04 -20.15
N VAL A 197 -19.23 4.55 -19.74
CA VAL A 197 -18.69 4.45 -18.36
C VAL A 197 -18.37 5.86 -17.88
N GLU A 198 -18.86 6.20 -16.68
CA GLU A 198 -18.57 7.46 -16.03
C GLU A 198 -17.23 7.41 -15.30
N ILE A 199 -16.35 8.37 -15.61
CA ILE A 199 -15.09 8.65 -14.91
C ILE A 199 -15.24 9.97 -14.15
N TRP A 200 -14.92 9.97 -12.85
CA TRP A 200 -15.00 11.17 -12.04
C TRP A 200 -13.87 12.16 -12.39
N GLY A 201 -14.21 13.45 -12.39
CA GLY A 201 -13.29 14.55 -12.68
C GLY A 201 -13.03 14.74 -14.17
N THR A 202 -11.93 15.43 -14.49
CA THR A 202 -11.53 15.75 -15.87
C THR A 202 -10.72 14.65 -16.56
N GLY A 203 -10.25 13.65 -15.82
CA GLY A 203 -9.31 12.66 -16.31
C GLY A 203 -7.86 13.15 -16.49
N LYS A 204 -7.59 14.42 -16.20
CA LYS A 204 -6.25 15.05 -16.34
C LYS A 204 -5.24 14.67 -15.24
N PRO A 205 -5.65 14.42 -13.98
CA PRO A 205 -4.70 14.13 -12.92
C PRO A 205 -3.76 13.00 -13.27
N ILE A 206 -2.47 13.22 -13.00
CA ILE A 206 -1.39 12.25 -13.24
C ILE A 206 -1.13 11.48 -11.96
N ARG A 207 -1.09 10.16 -12.07
CA ARG A 207 -0.80 9.24 -10.96
C ARG A 207 0.22 8.20 -11.40
N GLU A 208 1.03 7.83 -10.46
CA GLU A 208 1.95 6.72 -10.54
C GLU A 208 1.29 5.46 -9.99
N TRP A 209 1.54 4.32 -10.62
CA TRP A 209 0.91 3.05 -10.31
C TRP A 209 1.95 1.95 -10.10
N LEU A 210 2.07 1.47 -8.88
CA LEU A 210 2.99 0.40 -8.49
C LEU A 210 2.25 -0.95 -8.45
N TYR A 211 2.73 -1.91 -9.21
CA TYR A 211 2.16 -3.26 -9.17
C TYR A 211 2.42 -3.91 -7.82
N VAL A 212 1.42 -4.57 -7.26
CA VAL A 212 1.47 -5.09 -5.88
C VAL A 212 2.60 -6.07 -5.62
N GLU A 213 2.95 -6.88 -6.61
CA GLU A 213 4.07 -7.82 -6.49
C GLU A 213 5.40 -7.07 -6.33
N ASP A 214 5.63 -6.00 -7.09
CA ASP A 214 6.81 -5.16 -6.94
C ASP A 214 6.85 -4.47 -5.57
N GLY A 215 5.70 -3.99 -5.08
CA GLY A 215 5.58 -3.46 -3.73
C GLY A 215 5.92 -4.50 -2.65
N ALA A 216 5.42 -5.74 -2.80
CA ALA A 216 5.73 -6.83 -1.89
C ALA A 216 7.22 -7.21 -1.93
N ARG A 217 7.82 -7.29 -3.12
CA ARG A 217 9.25 -7.59 -3.30
C ARG A 217 10.15 -6.55 -2.64
N SER A 218 9.78 -5.27 -2.69
CA SER A 218 10.54 -4.20 -2.02
C SER A 218 10.59 -4.38 -0.49
N LEU A 219 9.46 -4.81 0.12
CA LEU A 219 9.43 -5.12 1.56
C LEU A 219 10.29 -6.35 1.89
N ILE A 220 10.23 -7.39 1.07
CA ILE A 220 11.03 -8.60 1.26
C ILE A 220 12.53 -8.29 1.13
N LYS A 221 12.92 -7.49 0.14
CA LYS A 221 14.32 -7.06 -0.03
C LYS A 221 14.82 -6.21 1.15
N SER A 222 13.93 -5.48 1.81
CA SER A 222 14.25 -4.71 3.01
C SER A 222 14.69 -5.57 4.21
N ILE A 223 14.48 -6.88 4.17
CA ILE A 223 14.99 -7.81 5.19
C ILE A 223 16.52 -7.74 5.27
N ASN A 224 17.19 -7.63 4.13
CA ASN A 224 18.64 -7.75 4.00
C ASN A 224 19.39 -6.41 3.99
N ILE A 225 18.70 -5.26 4.06
CA ILE A 225 19.41 -3.97 4.16
C ILE A 225 20.15 -3.85 5.49
N PRO A 226 21.20 -3.04 5.59
CA PRO A 226 21.95 -2.83 6.84
C PRO A 226 21.04 -2.47 8.02
N ASP A 227 21.51 -2.69 9.24
CA ASP A 227 20.80 -2.24 10.43
C ASP A 227 20.78 -0.72 10.51
N GLY A 228 19.66 -0.16 10.96
CA GLY A 228 19.46 1.29 11.02
C GLY A 228 17.99 1.68 10.99
N HIS A 229 17.75 2.99 11.03
CA HIS A 229 16.44 3.54 10.67
C HIS A 229 16.47 3.97 9.20
N HIS A 230 15.66 3.31 8.40
CA HIS A 230 15.58 3.59 6.96
C HIS A 230 14.22 4.16 6.59
N LEU A 231 14.25 5.23 5.80
CA LEU A 231 13.11 5.81 5.11
C LEU A 231 13.48 5.97 3.65
N PHE A 232 12.75 5.32 2.76
CA PHE A 232 12.98 5.43 1.32
C PHE A 232 11.70 5.16 0.51
N ASN A 233 11.65 5.75 -0.67
CA ASN A 233 10.55 5.60 -1.61
C ASN A 233 10.73 4.39 -2.53
N VAL A 234 9.61 3.78 -2.89
CA VAL A 234 9.53 2.75 -3.94
C VAL A 234 8.37 3.09 -4.87
N GLY A 235 8.70 3.31 -6.13
CA GLY A 235 7.75 3.65 -7.17
C GLY A 235 8.31 3.45 -8.57
N VAL A 236 7.50 3.76 -9.57
CA VAL A 236 7.81 3.59 -11.00
C VAL A 236 8.45 4.87 -11.58
N GLU A 237 8.36 5.99 -10.86
CA GLU A 237 8.81 7.35 -11.25
C GLU A 237 8.13 7.89 -12.53
N LYS A 238 7.19 7.14 -13.09
CA LYS A 238 6.44 7.49 -14.29
C LYS A 238 4.96 7.53 -13.98
N GLY A 239 4.38 8.72 -14.09
CA GLY A 239 2.93 8.92 -13.96
C GLY A 239 2.25 8.87 -15.32
N ILE A 240 0.96 8.52 -15.31
CA ILE A 240 0.05 8.66 -16.44
C ILE A 240 -1.23 9.36 -15.99
N SER A 241 -1.93 10.01 -16.93
CA SER A 241 -3.23 10.61 -16.62
C SER A 241 -4.30 9.54 -16.37
N ILE A 242 -5.32 9.89 -15.60
CA ILE A 242 -6.48 8.99 -15.39
C ILE A 242 -7.15 8.66 -16.73
N LYS A 243 -7.14 9.59 -17.69
CA LYS A 243 -7.67 9.36 -19.05
C LYS A 243 -6.86 8.25 -19.77
N GLU A 244 -5.54 8.37 -19.80
CA GLU A 244 -4.65 7.34 -20.40
C GLU A 244 -4.80 5.99 -19.70
N LEU A 245 -4.90 5.99 -18.37
CA LEU A 245 -5.16 4.78 -17.59
C LEU A 245 -6.46 4.10 -18.01
N ALA A 246 -7.55 4.87 -18.10
CA ALA A 246 -8.86 4.34 -18.51
C ALA A 246 -8.83 3.74 -19.93
N GLU A 247 -8.13 4.37 -20.87
CA GLU A 247 -7.97 3.83 -22.23
C GLU A 247 -7.15 2.52 -22.23
N ILE A 248 -6.09 2.40 -21.43
CA ILE A 248 -5.33 1.15 -21.31
C ILE A 248 -6.23 0.05 -20.73
N ILE A 249 -6.98 0.34 -19.67
CA ILE A 249 -7.91 -0.64 -19.06
C ILE A 249 -8.99 -1.06 -20.06
N LYS A 250 -9.57 -0.11 -20.80
CA LYS A 250 -10.56 -0.35 -21.85
C LYS A 250 -10.04 -1.38 -22.89
N LEU A 251 -8.80 -1.20 -23.34
CA LEU A 251 -8.16 -2.10 -24.29
C LEU A 251 -7.94 -3.50 -23.70
N GLU A 252 -7.46 -3.60 -22.45
CA GLU A 252 -7.21 -4.90 -21.81
C GLU A 252 -8.50 -5.64 -21.45
N VAL A 253 -9.59 -4.93 -21.12
CA VAL A 253 -10.93 -5.51 -20.93
C VAL A 253 -11.56 -5.90 -22.27
N GLY A 254 -11.21 -5.24 -23.37
CA GLY A 254 -11.85 -5.40 -24.68
C GLY A 254 -13.29 -4.88 -24.67
N TRP A 255 -13.50 -3.68 -24.16
CA TRP A 255 -14.77 -2.97 -24.17
C TRP A 255 -14.73 -1.82 -25.18
N ASP A 256 -15.76 -1.67 -26.02
CA ASP A 256 -15.77 -0.71 -27.15
C ASP A 256 -16.59 0.57 -26.88
N GLY A 257 -17.09 0.75 -25.67
CA GLY A 257 -17.88 1.92 -25.31
C GLY A 257 -17.07 3.22 -25.13
N GLU A 258 -17.72 4.28 -24.66
CA GLU A 258 -17.15 5.61 -24.49
C GLU A 258 -17.10 6.05 -23.03
N PHE A 259 -16.15 6.94 -22.68
CA PHE A 259 -16.07 7.52 -21.35
C PHE A 259 -16.81 8.87 -21.27
N ASN A 260 -17.61 9.01 -20.20
CA ASN A 260 -18.20 10.28 -19.79
C ASN A 260 -17.46 10.81 -18.57
N TYR A 261 -16.89 12.01 -18.67
CA TYR A 261 -16.11 12.63 -17.58
C TYR A 261 -17.00 13.56 -16.75
N ASP A 262 -17.34 13.14 -15.52
CA ASP A 262 -18.16 13.94 -14.59
C ASP A 262 -17.31 15.01 -13.89
N GLN A 263 -17.23 16.19 -14.48
CA GLN A 263 -16.48 17.33 -13.95
C GLN A 263 -17.10 17.95 -12.68
N SER A 264 -18.28 17.51 -12.25
CA SER A 264 -18.84 17.92 -10.95
C SER A 264 -18.11 17.29 -9.77
N LYS A 265 -17.34 16.22 -10.02
CA LYS A 265 -16.51 15.53 -9.05
C LYS A 265 -15.09 16.10 -9.03
N PRO A 266 -14.45 16.17 -7.86
CA PRO A 266 -13.10 16.75 -7.76
C PRO A 266 -12.04 15.88 -8.43
N ASP A 267 -11.07 16.50 -9.07
CA ASP A 267 -9.87 15.85 -9.62
C ASP A 267 -8.85 15.44 -8.54
N GLY A 268 -8.87 16.11 -7.41
CA GLY A 268 -7.80 16.03 -6.42
C GLY A 268 -6.52 16.73 -6.89
N VAL A 269 -5.37 16.34 -6.35
CA VAL A 269 -4.04 16.88 -6.71
C VAL A 269 -3.71 16.54 -8.17
N LEU A 270 -3.19 17.50 -8.94
CA LEU A 270 -2.95 17.34 -10.39
C LEU A 270 -1.87 16.30 -10.71
N GLU A 271 -0.80 16.24 -9.93
CA GLU A 271 0.28 15.28 -10.16
C GLU A 271 0.82 14.74 -8.83
N LYS A 272 1.07 13.43 -8.76
CA LYS A 272 1.72 12.75 -7.63
C LYS A 272 2.60 11.63 -8.14
N LYS A 273 3.91 11.71 -7.83
CA LYS A 273 4.89 10.66 -8.08
C LYS A 273 5.96 10.67 -6.97
N VAL A 274 6.62 9.56 -6.76
CA VAL A 274 7.73 9.47 -5.80
C VAL A 274 9.07 9.49 -6.54
N ASP A 275 10.10 10.05 -5.91
CA ASP A 275 11.49 9.87 -6.32
C ASP A 275 11.99 8.57 -5.68
N GLY A 276 12.18 7.53 -6.47
CA GLY A 276 12.57 6.20 -6.02
C GLY A 276 14.09 5.97 -5.98
N THR A 277 14.90 6.98 -6.28
CA THR A 277 16.37 6.86 -6.41
C THR A 277 16.99 6.21 -5.18
N LYS A 278 16.69 6.72 -3.99
CA LYS A 278 17.21 6.19 -2.73
C LYS A 278 16.77 4.73 -2.47
N GLY A 279 15.53 4.39 -2.79
CA GLY A 279 15.04 3.02 -2.66
C GLY A 279 15.76 2.04 -3.59
N LYS A 280 16.01 2.43 -4.84
CA LYS A 280 16.77 1.64 -5.80
C LYS A 280 18.21 1.37 -5.31
N GLU A 281 18.87 2.39 -4.77
CA GLU A 281 20.23 2.28 -4.22
C GLU A 281 20.28 1.35 -3.00
N ILE A 282 19.38 1.55 -2.02
CA ILE A 282 19.35 0.77 -0.77
C ILE A 282 18.99 -0.70 -1.02
N LEU A 283 18.02 -0.95 -1.91
CA LEU A 283 17.53 -2.30 -2.19
C LEU A 283 18.36 -3.03 -3.26
N GLU A 284 19.25 -2.32 -3.97
CA GLU A 284 19.95 -2.81 -5.17
C GLU A 284 18.94 -3.45 -6.16
N TRP A 285 17.78 -2.80 -6.31
CA TRP A 285 16.64 -3.32 -7.06
C TRP A 285 15.73 -2.19 -7.54
N GLU A 286 15.05 -2.43 -8.64
CA GLU A 286 14.04 -1.52 -9.18
C GLU A 286 12.76 -2.27 -9.59
N VAL A 287 11.69 -1.49 -9.71
CA VAL A 287 10.38 -1.97 -10.18
C VAL A 287 10.50 -2.50 -11.61
N SER A 288 9.95 -3.68 -11.88
CA SER A 288 10.12 -4.39 -13.15
C SER A 288 8.81 -4.62 -13.91
N THR A 289 7.65 -4.51 -13.27
CA THR A 289 6.37 -4.79 -13.91
C THR A 289 5.89 -3.60 -14.73
N GLU A 290 5.77 -3.79 -16.05
CA GLU A 290 5.15 -2.79 -16.92
C GLU A 290 3.67 -2.61 -16.59
N LEU A 291 3.19 -1.35 -16.61
CA LEU A 291 1.82 -1.00 -16.25
C LEU A 291 0.77 -1.81 -17.03
N ARG A 292 0.94 -1.95 -18.34
CA ARG A 292 -0.01 -2.70 -19.18
C ARG A 292 -0.09 -4.18 -18.80
N THR A 293 1.05 -4.79 -18.50
CA THR A 293 1.12 -6.17 -18.02
C THR A 293 0.44 -6.34 -16.67
N GLY A 294 0.70 -5.44 -15.72
CA GLY A 294 0.04 -5.45 -14.42
C GLY A 294 -1.48 -5.24 -14.52
N ILE A 295 -1.94 -4.34 -15.39
CA ILE A 295 -3.38 -4.13 -15.66
C ILE A 295 -4.01 -5.39 -16.22
N ARG A 296 -3.41 -6.04 -17.22
CA ARG A 296 -3.91 -7.29 -17.79
C ARG A 296 -4.06 -8.38 -16.72
N ASN A 297 -3.03 -8.59 -15.92
CA ASN A 297 -3.08 -9.57 -14.82
C ASN A 297 -4.21 -9.25 -13.81
N THR A 298 -4.45 -7.96 -13.55
CA THR A 298 -5.49 -7.51 -12.63
C THR A 298 -6.88 -7.73 -13.22
N VAL A 299 -7.09 -7.42 -14.49
CA VAL A 299 -8.33 -7.66 -15.24
C VAL A 299 -8.64 -9.16 -15.31
N ASP A 300 -7.65 -9.98 -15.63
CA ASP A 300 -7.80 -11.44 -15.68
C ASP A 300 -8.19 -12.02 -14.33
N TRP A 301 -7.56 -11.51 -13.27
CA TRP A 301 -7.89 -11.91 -11.90
C TRP A 301 -9.32 -11.47 -11.53
N TYR A 302 -9.70 -10.21 -11.83
CA TYR A 302 -11.03 -9.68 -11.57
C TYR A 302 -12.10 -10.52 -12.26
N ASN A 303 -11.93 -10.84 -13.54
CA ASN A 303 -12.86 -11.65 -14.31
C ASN A 303 -13.03 -13.07 -13.72
N LYS A 304 -11.96 -13.69 -13.23
CA LYS A 304 -12.01 -15.00 -12.58
C LYS A 304 -12.73 -14.99 -11.23
N ASN A 305 -12.77 -13.82 -10.57
CA ASN A 305 -13.38 -13.63 -9.26
C ASN A 305 -14.63 -12.73 -9.33
N TYR A 306 -15.20 -12.56 -10.53
CA TYR A 306 -16.30 -11.62 -10.78
C TYR A 306 -17.51 -11.85 -9.88
N GLU A 307 -17.91 -13.10 -9.64
CA GLU A 307 -19.04 -13.44 -8.79
C GLU A 307 -18.92 -12.90 -7.36
N GLN A 308 -17.69 -12.70 -6.89
CA GLN A 308 -17.43 -12.12 -5.57
C GLN A 308 -17.56 -10.59 -5.55
N TYR A 309 -17.31 -9.90 -6.69
CA TYR A 309 -17.18 -8.44 -6.75
C TYR A 309 -18.18 -7.74 -7.68
N GLY A 310 -18.90 -8.49 -8.52
CA GLY A 310 -19.89 -8.04 -9.48
C GLY A 310 -21.24 -7.60 -8.91
#